data_1c43d624471e7ae608d2af48e5eaec59
#
_entry.id   1c43d624471e7ae608d2af48e5eaec59
#
_cell.length_a   1.000
_cell.length_b   1.000
_cell.length_c   1.000
_cell.angle_alpha   90.00
_cell.angle_beta   90.00
_cell.angle_gamma   90.00
#
_symmetry.space_group_name_H-M   'P 1'
#
loop_
_entity.id
_entity.type
_entity.pdbx_description
1 polymer ?
#
loop_
_entity_poly.entity_id
_entity_poly.type
_entity_poly.pdbx_seq_one_letter_code
_entity_poly.pdbx_strand_id
1 'polypeptide(L)'
;MKLGIIGLGVVGGANKVGFEQLGHEVVVHDTKFDTSIDIVSNTQCTFICVPTPSKPNGDCNTDIVESVIQELDSIDYKGIIAIRSSTVPGFTQSMLDTYTNRQICFVPEFVRERCAEHDF
;
A
#
# COMPACT_ATOMS: atom_id res chain seq x y z
N MET A 1 -2.08 11.34 13.35
CA MET A 1 -1.06 10.93 12.37
C MET A 1 -1.62 11.08 10.98
N LYS A 2 -0.82 11.46 10.03
CA LYS A 2 -1.24 11.57 8.64
C LYS A 2 -0.78 10.34 7.86
N LEU A 3 -1.72 9.60 7.30
CA LEU A 3 -1.49 8.33 6.62
C LEU A 3 -1.87 8.41 5.15
N GLY A 4 -1.12 7.70 4.31
CA GLY A 4 -1.41 7.57 2.89
C GLY A 4 -1.94 6.17 2.58
N ILE A 5 -2.83 6.08 1.61
CA ILE A 5 -3.29 4.80 1.06
C ILE A 5 -3.15 4.88 -0.45
N ILE A 6 -2.50 3.91 -1.04
CA ILE A 6 -2.38 3.77 -2.49
C ILE A 6 -3.18 2.54 -2.91
N GLY A 7 -4.21 2.76 -3.71
CA GLY A 7 -5.16 1.73 -4.12
C GLY A 7 -6.42 1.74 -3.24
N LEU A 8 -7.56 2.10 -3.82
CA LEU A 8 -8.83 2.19 -3.10
C LEU A 8 -9.81 1.13 -3.61
N GLY A 9 -9.50 -0.14 -3.34
CA GLY A 9 -10.41 -1.27 -3.52
C GLY A 9 -11.03 -1.67 -2.19
N VAL A 10 -11.32 -2.96 -2.01
CA VAL A 10 -11.92 -3.49 -0.77
C VAL A 10 -10.99 -3.26 0.42
N VAL A 11 -9.73 -3.67 0.30
CA VAL A 11 -8.75 -3.54 1.38
C VAL A 11 -8.43 -2.07 1.66
N GLY A 12 -8.15 -1.29 0.62
CA GLY A 12 -7.84 0.14 0.76
C GLY A 12 -8.99 0.92 1.38
N GLY A 13 -10.22 0.63 0.95
CA GLY A 13 -11.42 1.25 1.52
C GLY A 13 -11.62 0.92 2.99
N ALA A 14 -11.44 -0.33 3.38
CA ALA A 14 -11.55 -0.75 4.78
C ALA A 14 -10.47 -0.09 5.65
N ASN A 15 -9.24 0.00 5.16
CA ASN A 15 -8.16 0.69 5.86
C ASN A 15 -8.46 2.18 6.04
N LYS A 16 -8.98 2.83 5.00
CA LYS A 16 -9.36 4.25 5.08
C LYS A 16 -10.38 4.48 6.19
N VAL A 17 -11.46 3.71 6.19
CA VAL A 17 -12.51 3.82 7.21
C VAL A 17 -11.95 3.55 8.60
N GLY A 18 -11.19 2.46 8.76
CA GLY A 18 -10.63 2.07 10.06
C GLY A 18 -9.69 3.12 10.63
N PHE A 19 -8.79 3.65 9.83
CA PHE A 19 -7.84 4.68 10.29
C PHE A 19 -8.54 5.99 10.61
N GLU A 20 -9.55 6.39 9.83
CA GLU A 20 -10.32 7.60 10.12
C GLU A 20 -11.12 7.46 11.42
N GLN A 21 -11.66 6.28 11.70
CA GLN A 21 -12.34 6.00 12.97
C GLN A 21 -11.41 6.07 14.17
N LEU A 22 -10.11 5.79 13.97
CA LEU A 22 -9.10 5.91 15.00
C LEU A 22 -8.56 7.34 15.16
N GLY A 23 -9.07 8.29 14.37
CA GLY A 23 -8.72 9.70 14.48
C GLY A 23 -7.55 10.14 13.61
N HIS A 24 -7.11 9.32 12.65
CA HIS A 24 -6.03 9.68 11.74
C HIS A 24 -6.55 10.44 10.53
N GLU A 25 -5.72 11.34 10.00
CA GLU A 25 -5.97 11.97 8.70
C GLU A 25 -5.47 11.03 7.60
N VAL A 26 -6.32 10.75 6.61
CA VAL A 26 -6.01 9.81 5.54
C VAL A 26 -6.09 10.51 4.19
N VAL A 27 -5.03 10.39 3.39
CA VAL A 27 -5.02 10.81 1.98
C VAL A 27 -4.92 9.58 1.10
N VAL A 28 -5.62 9.58 -0.02
CA VAL A 28 -5.74 8.41 -0.91
C VAL A 28 -5.26 8.77 -2.30
N HIS A 29 -4.44 7.90 -2.88
CA HIS A 29 -4.05 7.94 -4.29
C HIS A 29 -4.46 6.64 -4.97
N ASP A 30 -5.15 6.75 -6.10
CA ASP A 30 -5.54 5.60 -6.93
C ASP A 30 -5.56 6.08 -8.38
N THR A 31 -5.25 5.19 -9.31
CA THR A 31 -5.29 5.51 -10.74
C THR A 31 -6.68 5.91 -11.23
N LYS A 32 -7.73 5.59 -10.46
CA LYS A 32 -9.11 6.00 -10.75
C LYS A 32 -9.37 7.47 -10.45
N PHE A 33 -8.48 8.13 -9.70
CA PHE A 33 -8.62 9.52 -9.30
C PHE A 33 -7.62 10.39 -10.05
N ASP A 34 -7.95 11.67 -10.19
CA ASP A 34 -7.06 12.66 -10.81
C ASP A 34 -6.06 13.19 -9.77
N THR A 35 -5.25 12.27 -9.22
CA THR A 35 -4.23 12.57 -8.21
C THR A 35 -2.88 12.04 -8.67
N SER A 36 -1.80 12.57 -8.09
CA SER A 36 -0.46 12.04 -8.30
C SER A 36 0.08 11.42 -7.01
N ILE A 37 1.15 10.64 -7.12
CA ILE A 37 1.79 10.01 -5.97
C ILE A 37 2.27 11.05 -4.94
N ASP A 38 2.53 12.28 -5.36
CA ASP A 38 2.99 13.36 -4.48
C ASP A 38 2.02 13.69 -3.36
N ILE A 39 0.74 13.32 -3.50
CA ILE A 39 -0.27 13.58 -2.47
C ILE A 39 0.08 12.91 -1.13
N VAL A 40 0.85 11.82 -1.15
CA VAL A 40 1.25 11.10 0.07
C VAL A 40 2.62 11.53 0.59
N SER A 41 3.29 12.49 -0.06
CA SER A 41 4.70 12.81 0.23
C SER A 41 4.97 13.24 1.67
N ASN A 42 4.00 13.87 2.33
CA ASN A 42 4.16 14.36 3.71
C ASN A 42 3.45 13.49 4.74
N THR A 43 3.09 12.27 4.39
CA THR A 43 2.52 11.31 5.35
C THR A 43 3.62 10.59 6.12
N GLN A 44 3.30 10.12 7.33
CA GLN A 44 4.24 9.36 8.16
C GLN A 44 4.32 7.89 7.74
N CYS A 45 3.25 7.35 7.18
CA CYS A 45 3.19 5.98 6.69
C CYS A 45 2.26 5.93 5.49
N THR A 46 2.63 5.15 4.47
CA THR A 46 1.80 4.90 3.29
C THR A 46 1.54 3.41 3.17
N PHE A 47 0.27 3.03 3.08
CA PHE A 47 -0.17 1.65 2.92
C PHE A 47 -0.42 1.36 1.45
N ILE A 48 0.24 0.34 0.91
CA ILE A 48 0.05 -0.09 -0.48
C ILE A 48 -1.00 -1.18 -0.51
N CYS A 49 -2.15 -0.89 -1.12
CA CYS A 49 -3.31 -1.78 -1.20
C CYS A 49 -3.74 -2.01 -2.65
N VAL A 50 -2.79 -2.06 -3.56
CA VAL A 50 -3.06 -2.25 -4.99
C VAL A 50 -3.33 -3.73 -5.32
N PRO A 51 -4.02 -4.03 -6.43
CA PRO A 51 -4.27 -5.43 -6.82
C PRO A 51 -2.99 -6.17 -7.18
N THR A 52 -2.97 -7.47 -6.86
CA THR A 52 -1.88 -8.37 -7.22
C THR A 52 -2.50 -9.59 -7.92
N PRO A 53 -2.89 -9.45 -9.21
CA PRO A 53 -3.54 -10.53 -9.93
C PRO A 53 -2.64 -11.77 -10.04
N SER A 54 -3.26 -12.94 -10.15
CA SER A 54 -2.52 -14.19 -10.28
C SER A 54 -1.83 -14.28 -11.65
N LYS A 55 -0.60 -14.78 -11.62
CA LYS A 55 0.11 -15.17 -12.85
C LYS A 55 -0.40 -16.53 -13.34
N PRO A 56 -0.10 -16.93 -14.60
CA PRO A 56 -0.47 -18.25 -15.10
C PRO A 56 0.02 -19.43 -14.24
N ASN A 57 1.13 -19.25 -13.51
CA ASN A 57 1.68 -20.28 -12.60
C ASN A 57 1.06 -20.25 -11.21
N GLY A 58 0.07 -19.38 -10.95
CA GLY A 58 -0.61 -19.30 -9.66
C GLY A 58 -0.01 -18.30 -8.68
N ASP A 59 1.20 -17.78 -8.93
CA ASP A 59 1.82 -16.78 -8.06
C ASP A 59 1.16 -15.41 -8.21
N CYS A 60 1.29 -14.56 -7.19
CA CYS A 60 0.86 -13.17 -7.27
C CYS A 60 1.75 -12.39 -8.22
N ASN A 61 1.15 -11.55 -9.07
CA ASN A 61 1.89 -10.60 -9.88
C ASN A 61 2.13 -9.34 -9.02
N THR A 62 3.37 -9.10 -8.66
CA THR A 62 3.78 -7.99 -7.78
C THR A 62 4.27 -6.76 -8.55
N ASP A 63 4.13 -6.73 -9.87
CA ASP A 63 4.65 -5.63 -10.70
C ASP A 63 4.05 -4.28 -10.32
N ILE A 64 2.75 -4.24 -9.99
CA ILE A 64 2.09 -3.00 -9.59
C ILE A 64 2.63 -2.51 -8.25
N VAL A 65 2.83 -3.41 -7.28
CA VAL A 65 3.40 -3.08 -5.97
C VAL A 65 4.81 -2.51 -6.14
N GLU A 66 5.64 -3.17 -6.94
CA GLU A 66 7.01 -2.73 -7.20
C GLU A 66 7.03 -1.35 -7.87
N SER A 67 6.15 -1.13 -8.84
CA SER A 67 5.99 0.15 -9.52
C SER A 67 5.63 1.28 -8.54
N VAL A 68 4.75 1.03 -7.59
CA VAL A 68 4.38 2.00 -6.55
C VAL A 68 5.57 2.32 -5.64
N ILE A 69 6.34 1.31 -5.23
CA ILE A 69 7.54 1.53 -4.41
C ILE A 69 8.56 2.36 -5.18
N GLN A 70 8.74 2.08 -6.47
CA GLN A 70 9.62 2.86 -7.34
C GLN A 70 9.18 4.33 -7.43
N GLU A 71 7.87 4.58 -7.55
CA GLU A 71 7.34 5.95 -7.58
C GLU A 71 7.58 6.67 -6.25
N LEU A 72 7.37 5.99 -5.12
CA LEU A 72 7.64 6.56 -3.80
C LEU A 72 9.12 6.87 -3.63
N ASP A 73 10.00 6.00 -4.12
CA ASP A 73 11.44 6.27 -4.10
C ASP A 73 11.80 7.49 -4.94
N SER A 74 11.16 7.66 -6.10
CA SER A 74 11.43 8.77 -7.01
C SER A 74 11.08 10.14 -6.42
N ILE A 75 10.10 10.20 -5.51
CA ILE A 75 9.75 11.45 -4.79
C ILE A 75 10.49 11.58 -3.46
N ASP A 76 11.45 10.69 -3.21
CA ASP A 76 12.23 10.68 -1.96
C ASP A 76 11.34 10.59 -0.72
N TYR A 77 10.37 9.67 -0.73
CA TYR A 77 9.43 9.49 0.35
C TYR A 77 10.15 9.14 1.66
N LYS A 78 9.84 9.87 2.74
CA LYS A 78 10.55 9.76 4.03
C LYS A 78 9.84 8.88 5.06
N GLY A 79 8.59 8.52 4.81
CA GLY A 79 7.81 7.74 5.76
C GLY A 79 8.02 6.24 5.62
N ILE A 80 7.21 5.49 6.35
CA ILE A 80 7.21 4.04 6.30
C ILE A 80 6.31 3.57 5.14
N ILE A 81 6.83 2.65 4.34
CA ILE A 81 6.06 2.01 3.26
C ILE A 81 5.56 0.67 3.79
N ALA A 82 4.26 0.55 4.00
CA ALA A 82 3.64 -0.67 4.52
C ALA A 82 2.90 -1.39 3.39
N ILE A 83 3.33 -2.60 3.05
CA ILE A 83 2.73 -3.38 1.96
C ILE A 83 1.59 -4.23 2.54
N ARG A 84 0.36 -3.93 2.17
CA ARG A 84 -0.82 -4.72 2.51
C ARG A 84 -1.29 -5.62 1.38
N SER A 85 -0.85 -5.36 0.16
CA SER A 85 -1.13 -6.22 -0.99
C SER A 85 -0.50 -7.60 -0.78
N SER A 86 -1.11 -8.64 -1.34
CA SER A 86 -0.52 -9.98 -1.34
C SER A 86 0.77 -9.98 -2.14
N THR A 87 1.79 -10.67 -1.63
CA THR A 87 3.09 -10.78 -2.31
C THR A 87 3.61 -12.21 -2.23
N VAL A 88 4.69 -12.47 -2.96
CA VAL A 88 5.36 -13.77 -2.92
C VAL A 88 6.43 -13.77 -1.82
N PRO A 89 6.84 -14.95 -1.30
CA PRO A 89 7.93 -15.03 -0.32
C PRO A 89 9.19 -14.33 -0.82
N GLY A 90 9.82 -13.55 0.06
CA GLY A 90 11.07 -12.84 -0.26
C GLY A 90 10.89 -11.50 -0.95
N PHE A 91 9.65 -11.12 -1.32
CA PHE A 91 9.42 -9.86 -2.04
C PHE A 91 9.85 -8.64 -1.21
N THR A 92 9.44 -8.57 0.06
CA THR A 92 9.77 -7.43 0.94
C THR A 92 11.28 -7.31 1.11
N GLN A 93 11.99 -8.43 1.31
CA GLN A 93 13.44 -8.41 1.43
C GLN A 93 14.10 -7.93 0.14
N SER A 94 13.59 -8.36 -1.02
CA SER A 94 14.07 -7.89 -2.32
C SER A 94 13.91 -6.37 -2.47
N MET A 95 12.79 -5.83 -2.02
CA MET A 95 12.55 -4.38 -2.06
C MET A 95 13.47 -3.63 -1.10
N LEU A 96 13.71 -4.16 0.09
CA LEU A 96 14.66 -3.57 1.04
C LEU A 96 16.09 -3.56 0.48
N ASP A 97 16.47 -4.62 -0.22
CA ASP A 97 17.80 -4.72 -0.84
C ASP A 97 17.96 -3.75 -2.01
N THR A 98 16.89 -3.47 -2.73
CA THR A 98 16.89 -2.57 -3.90
C THR A 98 16.81 -1.09 -3.47
N TYR A 99 15.95 -0.80 -2.49
CA TYR A 99 15.65 0.57 -2.03
C TYR A 99 16.20 0.76 -0.61
N THR A 100 17.53 0.77 -0.48
CA THR A 100 18.23 0.71 0.81
C THR A 100 17.98 1.91 1.71
N ASN A 101 17.53 3.04 1.15
CA ASN A 101 17.23 4.26 1.91
C ASN A 101 15.75 4.37 2.33
N ARG A 102 14.96 3.31 2.11
CA ARG A 102 13.54 3.32 2.42
C ARG A 102 13.23 2.38 3.57
N GLN A 103 12.18 2.72 4.34
CA GLN A 103 11.65 1.87 5.40
C GLN A 103 10.45 1.14 4.82
N ILE A 104 10.58 -0.16 4.63
CA ILE A 104 9.56 -1.00 4.00
C ILE A 104 9.21 -2.15 4.93
N CYS A 105 7.94 -2.38 5.17
CA CYS A 105 7.48 -3.54 5.94
C CYS A 105 6.28 -4.19 5.25
N PHE A 106 6.04 -5.45 5.59
CA PHE A 106 4.88 -6.20 5.11
C PHE A 106 3.88 -6.35 6.25
N VAL A 107 2.64 -5.88 6.00
CA VAL A 107 1.55 -5.95 6.97
C VAL A 107 0.43 -6.78 6.35
N PRO A 108 0.41 -8.11 6.55
CA PRO A 108 -0.56 -8.98 5.90
C PRO A 108 -1.99 -8.58 6.24
N GLU A 109 -2.89 -8.75 5.26
CA GLU A 109 -4.29 -8.38 5.35
C GLU A 109 -5.17 -9.56 4.98
N PHE A 110 -6.14 -9.87 5.85
CA PHE A 110 -7.08 -10.97 5.68
C PHE A 110 -8.53 -10.49 5.71
N VAL A 111 -8.77 -9.27 5.23
CA VAL A 111 -10.10 -8.65 5.22
C VAL A 111 -11.01 -9.41 4.25
N ARG A 112 -12.18 -9.84 4.75
CA ARG A 112 -13.21 -10.48 3.92
C ARG A 112 -14.01 -9.41 3.18
N GLU A 113 -14.26 -9.61 1.90
CA GLU A 113 -14.94 -8.63 1.06
C GLU A 113 -16.29 -8.19 1.64
N ARG A 114 -17.08 -9.15 2.18
CA ARG A 114 -18.41 -8.88 2.76
C ARG A 114 -18.37 -8.15 4.09
N CYS A 115 -17.26 -8.23 4.82
CA CYS A 115 -17.11 -7.73 6.16
C CYS A 115 -15.85 -6.86 6.31
N ALA A 116 -15.40 -6.24 5.22
CA ALA A 116 -14.10 -5.57 5.17
C ALA A 116 -13.91 -4.53 6.29
N GLU A 117 -14.90 -3.69 6.52
CA GLU A 117 -14.81 -2.66 7.55
C GLU A 117 -14.83 -3.25 8.95
N HIS A 118 -15.60 -4.32 9.17
CA HIS A 118 -15.70 -5.00 10.45
C HIS A 118 -14.42 -5.79 10.76
N ASP A 119 -13.80 -6.42 9.74
CA ASP A 119 -12.60 -7.24 9.90
C ASP A 119 -11.31 -6.40 10.03
N PHE A 120 -11.39 -5.11 9.74
CA PHE A 120 -10.25 -4.22 9.88
C PHE A 120 -9.73 -4.26 11.32
#